data_fddc34159b5d83f9e3fb95cb472eac9c
#
_entry.id   fddc34159b5d83f9e3fb95cb472eac9c
#
_cell.length_a   1.000
_cell.length_b   1.000
_cell.length_c   1.000
_cell.angle_alpha   90.00
_cell.angle_beta   90.00
_cell.angle_gamma   90.00
#
_symmetry.space_group_name_H-M   'P 1'
#
loop_
_entity.id
_entity.type
_entity.pdbx_description
1 polymer ?
#
loop_
_entity_poly.entity_id
_entity_poly.type
_entity_poly.pdbx_seq_one_letter_code
_entity_poly.pdbx_strand_id
1 'polypeptide(L)'
;MPLKLVQSQRLFEQVARQLGALIRSGEFTVGSRLPPERDLAKQLGVSRPTVREAMIALELAGLVEVRVGAGIFVISDRTEEGPLPGSQATAGPSPSELIEARFELERNNAELAAQRMPADLLEELEQTIREMEAEDMAGANGDRRFHLLIAEATGNRAMVAMTEYLWNQMQHSPMWRRLQEKAWSAGMSETCLLYTSPSPRD
;
A
#
# COMPACT_ATOMS: atom_id res chain seq x y z
N MET A 1 28.13 24.57 17.23
CA MET A 1 27.24 23.40 17.37
C MET A 1 26.94 22.86 15.98
N PRO A 2 27.21 21.59 15.65
CA PRO A 2 26.84 21.07 14.35
C PRO A 2 25.32 20.92 14.29
N LEU A 3 24.69 21.57 13.32
CA LEU A 3 23.28 21.40 12.99
C LEU A 3 23.06 19.94 12.57
N LYS A 4 22.10 19.25 13.21
CA LYS A 4 21.67 17.90 12.80
C LYS A 4 20.66 18.06 11.67
N LEU A 5 20.81 17.25 10.63
CA LEU A 5 19.80 17.13 9.57
C LEU A 5 18.43 16.79 10.18
N VAL A 6 17.46 17.67 9.95
CA VAL A 6 16.06 17.37 10.28
C VAL A 6 15.50 16.53 9.14
N GLN A 7 15.35 15.22 9.37
CA GLN A 7 14.65 14.35 8.42
C GLN A 7 13.14 14.61 8.55
N SER A 8 12.49 14.92 7.43
CA SER A 8 11.04 14.94 7.36
C SER A 8 10.52 13.52 7.59
N GLN A 9 9.92 13.27 8.74
CA GLN A 9 9.33 11.96 9.07
C GLN A 9 7.93 11.88 8.48
N ARG A 10 7.65 10.77 7.81
CA ARG A 10 6.32 10.49 7.30
C ARG A 10 5.32 10.35 8.44
N LEU A 11 4.09 10.75 8.18
CA LEU A 11 3.05 10.79 9.19
C LEU A 11 2.74 9.41 9.78
N PHE A 12 2.70 8.36 8.95
CA PHE A 12 2.50 7.00 9.45
C PHE A 12 3.64 6.50 10.34
N GLU A 13 4.89 6.92 10.09
CA GLU A 13 6.04 6.59 10.94
C GLU A 13 5.94 7.23 12.32
N GLN A 14 5.45 8.47 12.37
CA GLN A 14 5.19 9.17 13.64
C GLN A 14 4.12 8.45 14.43
N VAL A 15 3.02 8.04 13.78
CA VAL A 15 1.93 7.26 14.37
C VAL A 15 2.44 5.91 14.88
N ALA A 16 3.19 5.17 14.06
CA ALA A 16 3.76 3.87 14.46
C ALA A 16 4.70 4.00 15.65
N ARG A 17 5.52 5.05 15.67
CA ARG A 17 6.44 5.32 16.80
C ARG A 17 5.68 5.65 18.08
N GLN A 18 4.64 6.50 18.00
CA GLN A 18 3.82 6.86 19.15
C GLN A 18 3.10 5.65 19.72
N LEU A 19 2.44 4.86 18.90
CA LEU A 19 1.75 3.64 19.34
C LEU A 19 2.73 2.58 19.86
N GLY A 20 3.88 2.40 19.21
CA GLY A 20 4.93 1.54 19.70
C GLY A 20 5.50 1.97 21.06
N ALA A 21 5.56 3.27 21.33
CA ALA A 21 5.94 3.79 22.65
C ALA A 21 4.88 3.45 23.71
N LEU A 22 3.60 3.59 23.40
CA LEU A 22 2.48 3.24 24.29
C LEU A 22 2.42 1.73 24.59
N ILE A 23 2.74 0.88 23.61
CA ILE A 23 2.87 -0.57 23.82
C ILE A 23 4.03 -0.87 24.77
N ARG A 24 5.21 -0.30 24.54
CA ARG A 24 6.39 -0.50 25.41
C ARG A 24 6.22 0.05 26.82
N SER A 25 5.45 1.11 27.01
CA SER A 25 5.15 1.66 28.34
C SER A 25 4.09 0.87 29.11
N GLY A 26 3.44 -0.13 28.45
CA GLY A 26 2.39 -0.95 29.06
C GLY A 26 1.01 -0.30 29.06
N GLU A 27 0.83 0.83 28.39
CA GLU A 27 -0.50 1.43 28.19
C GLU A 27 -1.39 0.50 27.35
N PHE A 28 -0.81 -0.15 26.34
CA PHE A 28 -1.39 -1.28 25.64
C PHE A 28 -0.60 -2.55 25.98
N THR A 29 -1.19 -3.43 26.80
CA THR A 29 -0.53 -4.65 27.25
C THR A 29 -0.55 -5.75 26.20
N VAL A 30 0.42 -6.66 26.25
CA VAL A 30 0.43 -7.87 25.41
C VAL A 30 -0.86 -8.66 25.58
N GLY A 31 -1.48 -9.07 24.47
CA GLY A 31 -2.80 -9.71 24.43
C GLY A 31 -3.96 -8.75 24.36
N SER A 32 -3.78 -7.45 24.65
CA SER A 32 -4.85 -6.46 24.53
C SER A 32 -5.16 -6.11 23.07
N ARG A 33 -6.38 -5.66 22.83
CA ARG A 33 -6.83 -5.18 21.53
C ARG A 33 -6.62 -3.67 21.44
N LEU A 34 -5.99 -3.20 20.37
CA LEU A 34 -5.91 -1.77 20.05
C LEU A 34 -7.29 -1.21 19.65
N PRO A 35 -7.52 0.10 19.84
CA PRO A 35 -8.70 0.75 19.32
C PRO A 35 -8.83 0.54 17.79
N PRO A 36 -10.07 0.51 17.25
CA PRO A 36 -10.29 0.42 15.81
C PRO A 36 -9.56 1.52 15.03
N GLU A 37 -9.12 1.22 13.80
CA GLU A 37 -8.43 2.19 12.92
C GLU A 37 -9.16 3.54 12.82
N ARG A 38 -10.51 3.50 12.74
CA ARG A 38 -11.34 4.70 12.67
C ARG A 38 -11.18 5.58 13.91
N ASP A 39 -11.14 4.97 15.07
CA ASP A 39 -11.07 5.70 16.34
C ASP A 39 -9.66 6.23 16.58
N LEU A 40 -8.63 5.45 16.21
CA LEU A 40 -7.23 5.91 16.19
C LEU A 40 -7.03 7.08 15.23
N ALA A 41 -7.57 7.01 14.02
CA ALA A 41 -7.50 8.09 13.05
C ALA A 41 -8.09 9.40 13.59
N LYS A 42 -9.26 9.30 14.24
CA LYS A 42 -9.91 10.45 14.88
C LYS A 42 -9.10 11.01 16.04
N GLN A 43 -8.58 10.15 16.92
CA GLN A 43 -7.80 10.57 18.09
C GLN A 43 -6.46 11.21 17.70
N LEU A 44 -5.81 10.68 16.67
CA LEU A 44 -4.51 11.15 16.21
C LEU A 44 -4.60 12.29 15.18
N GLY A 45 -5.80 12.61 14.68
CA GLY A 45 -6.01 13.67 13.69
C GLY A 45 -5.40 13.33 12.32
N VAL A 46 -5.36 12.05 11.95
CA VAL A 46 -4.76 11.56 10.69
C VAL A 46 -5.79 10.78 9.86
N SER A 47 -5.45 10.52 8.59
CA SER A 47 -6.29 9.70 7.72
C SER A 47 -6.30 8.22 8.14
N ARG A 48 -7.35 7.47 7.79
CA ARG A 48 -7.42 6.02 8.02
C ARG A 48 -6.32 5.25 7.28
N PRO A 49 -5.98 5.56 6.01
CA PRO A 49 -4.82 4.99 5.34
C PRO A 49 -3.53 5.17 6.14
N THR A 50 -3.27 6.36 6.68
CA THR A 50 -2.09 6.63 7.52
C THR A 50 -2.02 5.71 8.75
N VAL A 51 -3.16 5.49 9.43
CA VAL A 51 -3.23 4.55 10.55
C VAL A 51 -2.97 3.13 10.09
N ARG A 52 -3.55 2.71 8.98
CA ARG A 52 -3.35 1.36 8.42
C ARG A 52 -1.88 1.10 8.09
N GLU A 53 -1.21 2.06 7.47
CA GLU A 53 0.23 1.98 7.20
C GLU A 53 1.04 1.87 8.50
N ALA A 54 0.67 2.65 9.53
CA ALA A 54 1.31 2.55 10.84
C ALA A 54 1.10 1.16 11.48
N MET A 55 -0.10 0.56 11.34
CA MET A 55 -0.35 -0.79 11.82
C MET A 55 0.48 -1.84 11.08
N ILE A 56 0.62 -1.72 9.76
CA ILE A 56 1.48 -2.61 8.97
C ILE A 56 2.94 -2.47 9.43
N ALA A 57 3.40 -1.25 9.68
CA ALA A 57 4.75 -1.02 10.19
C ALA A 57 4.97 -1.66 11.57
N LEU A 58 4.00 -1.55 12.49
CA LEU A 58 4.05 -2.19 13.81
C LEU A 58 4.00 -3.72 13.73
N GLU A 59 3.26 -4.27 12.78
CA GLU A 59 3.18 -5.70 12.54
C GLU A 59 4.48 -6.25 11.95
N LEU A 60 5.11 -5.55 11.00
CA LEU A 60 6.44 -5.88 10.50
C LEU A 60 7.51 -5.81 11.61
N ALA A 61 7.31 -4.95 12.60
CA ALA A 61 8.16 -4.86 13.79
C ALA A 61 7.85 -5.93 14.86
N GLY A 62 6.86 -6.81 14.62
CA GLY A 62 6.46 -7.87 15.55
C GLY A 62 5.76 -7.39 16.82
N LEU A 63 5.28 -6.15 16.87
CA LEU A 63 4.59 -5.59 18.04
C LEU A 63 3.10 -5.91 18.05
N VAL A 64 2.47 -5.99 16.89
CA VAL A 64 1.04 -6.25 16.76
C VAL A 64 0.75 -7.31 15.71
N GLU A 65 -0.45 -7.90 15.78
CA GLU A 65 -1.01 -8.80 14.80
C GLU A 65 -2.37 -8.27 14.37
N VAL A 66 -2.58 -8.13 13.07
CA VAL A 66 -3.89 -7.74 12.52
C VAL A 66 -4.67 -9.01 12.16
N ARG A 67 -5.76 -9.27 12.87
CA ARG A 67 -6.68 -10.39 12.64
C ARG A 67 -7.90 -9.90 11.89
N VAL A 68 -8.07 -10.37 10.66
CA VAL A 68 -9.19 -9.98 9.80
C VAL A 68 -10.53 -10.22 10.52
N GLY A 69 -11.39 -9.22 10.55
CA GLY A 69 -12.70 -9.26 11.24
C GLY A 69 -12.63 -9.20 12.77
N ALA A 70 -11.49 -9.49 13.40
CA ALA A 70 -11.32 -9.50 14.85
C ALA A 70 -10.67 -8.23 15.40
N GLY A 71 -9.80 -7.57 14.62
CA GLY A 71 -9.11 -6.35 15.01
C GLY A 71 -7.60 -6.50 15.14
N ILE A 72 -6.96 -5.56 15.83
CA ILE A 72 -5.52 -5.47 15.98
C ILE A 72 -5.16 -5.81 17.43
N PHE A 73 -4.25 -6.75 17.63
CA PHE A 73 -3.85 -7.24 18.95
C PHE A 73 -2.36 -7.00 19.18
N VAL A 74 -2.01 -6.59 20.37
CA VAL A 74 -0.60 -6.49 20.81
C VAL A 74 -0.08 -7.90 21.06
N ILE A 75 1.00 -8.29 20.39
CA ILE A 75 1.63 -9.61 20.53
C ILE A 75 2.98 -9.57 21.25
N SER A 76 3.64 -8.40 21.26
CA SER A 76 4.91 -8.19 21.96
C SER A 76 5.04 -6.74 22.40
N ASP A 77 5.74 -6.50 23.51
CA ASP A 77 6.20 -5.18 23.97
C ASP A 77 7.66 -4.92 23.59
N ARG A 78 8.33 -5.90 22.98
CA ARG A 78 9.72 -5.85 22.52
C ARG A 78 9.75 -5.91 21.00
N THR A 79 10.50 -5.02 20.39
CA THR A 79 10.86 -5.16 18.97
C THR A 79 11.91 -6.27 18.87
N GLU A 80 11.68 -7.27 18.02
CA GLU A 80 12.78 -8.12 17.55
C GLU A 80 13.83 -7.19 16.96
N GLU A 81 15.10 -7.36 17.32
CA GLU A 81 16.23 -6.46 17.11
C GLU A 81 16.22 -5.75 15.74
N GLY A 82 15.71 -4.54 15.72
CA GLY A 82 15.70 -3.68 14.55
C GLY A 82 15.06 -2.33 14.86
N PRO A 83 15.48 -1.25 14.21
CA PRO A 83 14.79 0.01 14.31
C PRO A 83 13.36 -0.18 13.81
N LEU A 84 12.38 0.45 14.48
CA LEU A 84 11.00 0.52 13.99
C LEU A 84 11.04 0.84 12.49
N PRO A 85 10.25 0.14 11.64
CA PRO A 85 10.13 0.49 10.24
C PRO A 85 9.84 1.99 10.13
N GLY A 86 10.72 2.73 9.46
CA GLY A 86 10.66 4.20 9.40
C GLY A 86 11.97 4.88 9.75
N SER A 87 12.96 4.18 10.32
CA SER A 87 14.24 4.84 10.63
C SER A 87 15.29 4.74 9.54
N GLN A 88 15.25 3.78 8.63
CA GLN A 88 16.03 3.69 7.38
C GLN A 88 15.46 2.67 6.36
N ALA A 89 14.56 1.76 6.75
CA ALA A 89 14.10 0.65 5.91
C ALA A 89 12.98 0.99 4.93
N THR A 90 12.46 2.22 4.96
CA THR A 90 11.38 2.68 4.06
C THR A 90 11.82 3.86 3.21
N ALA A 91 13.00 3.77 2.59
CA ALA A 91 13.43 4.71 1.57
C ALA A 91 12.65 4.49 0.26
N GLY A 92 11.41 4.93 0.21
CA GLY A 92 10.57 4.81 -0.97
C GLY A 92 9.16 5.34 -0.65
N PRO A 93 8.26 5.52 -1.62
CA PRO A 93 6.89 5.97 -1.36
C PRO A 93 6.11 4.94 -0.52
N SER A 94 5.16 5.41 0.28
CA SER A 94 4.25 4.55 1.04
C SER A 94 3.24 3.85 0.13
N PRO A 95 2.59 2.76 0.57
CA PRO A 95 1.54 2.11 -0.20
C PRO A 95 0.43 3.06 -0.65
N SER A 96 -0.03 3.98 0.20
CA SER A 96 -1.07 4.97 -0.16
C SER A 96 -0.58 5.95 -1.22
N GLU A 97 0.65 6.45 -1.10
CA GLU A 97 1.24 7.35 -2.11
C GLU A 97 1.40 6.65 -3.47
N LEU A 98 1.78 5.35 -3.46
CA LEU A 98 1.87 4.54 -4.69
C LEU A 98 0.49 4.31 -5.33
N ILE A 99 -0.52 3.99 -4.52
CA ILE A 99 -1.90 3.79 -4.99
C ILE A 99 -2.46 5.08 -5.60
N GLU A 100 -2.28 6.22 -4.92
CA GLU A 100 -2.72 7.53 -5.42
C GLU A 100 -2.04 7.89 -6.74
N ALA A 101 -0.72 7.74 -6.81
CA ALA A 101 0.04 8.00 -8.03
C ALA A 101 -0.36 7.06 -9.18
N ARG A 102 -0.58 5.77 -8.91
CA ARG A 102 -1.09 4.81 -9.90
C ARG A 102 -2.46 5.22 -10.41
N PHE A 103 -3.39 5.51 -9.50
CA PHE A 103 -4.74 5.89 -9.87
C PHE A 103 -4.76 7.07 -10.85
N GLU A 104 -4.01 8.12 -10.57
CA GLU A 104 -3.94 9.29 -11.44
C GLU A 104 -3.25 9.00 -12.78
N LEU A 105 -2.15 8.23 -12.76
CA LEU A 105 -1.42 7.88 -13.97
C LEU A 105 -2.25 6.93 -14.85
N GLU A 106 -2.78 5.85 -14.28
CA GLU A 106 -3.49 4.79 -15.00
C GLU A 106 -4.82 5.30 -15.58
N ARG A 107 -5.52 6.18 -14.86
CA ARG A 107 -6.71 6.87 -15.39
C ARG A 107 -6.39 7.69 -16.64
N ASN A 108 -5.32 8.49 -16.59
CA ASN A 108 -4.89 9.29 -17.75
C ASN A 108 -4.40 8.40 -18.90
N ASN A 109 -3.68 7.32 -18.60
CA ASN A 109 -3.26 6.34 -19.60
C ASN A 109 -4.48 5.73 -20.31
N ALA A 110 -5.50 5.31 -19.55
CA ALA A 110 -6.71 4.72 -20.13
C ALA A 110 -7.47 5.70 -21.05
N GLU A 111 -7.58 6.98 -20.66
CA GLU A 111 -8.20 8.01 -21.47
C GLU A 111 -7.46 8.22 -22.81
N LEU A 112 -6.14 8.29 -22.78
CA LEU A 112 -5.30 8.43 -23.97
C LEU A 112 -5.33 7.17 -24.84
N ALA A 113 -5.26 6.00 -24.21
CA ALA A 113 -5.32 4.71 -24.90
C ALA A 113 -6.62 4.51 -25.64
N ALA A 114 -7.76 4.86 -25.05
CA ALA A 114 -9.07 4.77 -25.71
C ALA A 114 -9.16 5.57 -27.03
N GLN A 115 -8.34 6.61 -27.17
CA GLN A 115 -8.29 7.43 -28.38
C GLN A 115 -7.29 6.94 -29.42
N ARG A 116 -6.36 6.05 -29.05
CA ARG A 116 -5.15 5.74 -29.84
C ARG A 116 -4.88 4.25 -29.99
N MET A 117 -5.68 3.39 -29.35
CA MET A 117 -5.45 1.96 -29.25
C MET A 117 -5.22 1.31 -30.62
N PRO A 118 -4.03 0.77 -30.92
CA PRO A 118 -3.79 -0.01 -32.13
C PRO A 118 -4.52 -1.36 -32.05
N ALA A 119 -4.91 -1.92 -33.19
CA ALA A 119 -5.68 -3.16 -33.22
C ALA A 119 -4.92 -4.38 -32.67
N ASP A 120 -3.62 -4.44 -32.89
CA ASP A 120 -2.73 -5.48 -32.36
C ASP A 120 -2.61 -5.41 -30.83
N LEU A 121 -2.46 -4.23 -30.25
CA LEU A 121 -2.47 -4.05 -28.80
C LEU A 121 -3.83 -4.32 -28.16
N LEU A 122 -4.92 -4.03 -28.87
CA LEU A 122 -6.27 -4.34 -28.41
C LEU A 122 -6.47 -5.86 -28.27
N GLU A 123 -6.03 -6.63 -29.27
CA GLU A 123 -6.11 -8.10 -29.24
C GLU A 123 -5.27 -8.68 -28.08
N GLU A 124 -4.08 -8.13 -27.83
CA GLU A 124 -3.22 -8.54 -26.72
C GLU A 124 -3.85 -8.18 -25.36
N LEU A 125 -4.46 -7.01 -25.24
CA LEU A 125 -5.18 -6.57 -24.04
C LEU A 125 -6.35 -7.51 -23.71
N GLU A 126 -7.17 -7.84 -24.72
CA GLU A 126 -8.27 -8.79 -24.57
C GLU A 126 -7.79 -10.18 -24.16
N GLN A 127 -6.66 -10.63 -24.71
CA GLN A 127 -6.05 -11.90 -24.32
C GLN A 127 -5.60 -11.87 -22.86
N THR A 128 -4.96 -10.79 -22.43
CA THR A 128 -4.53 -10.60 -21.03
C THR A 128 -5.72 -10.65 -20.06
N ILE A 129 -6.85 -10.04 -20.42
CA ILE A 129 -8.08 -10.09 -19.62
C ILE A 129 -8.58 -11.53 -19.50
N ARG A 130 -8.64 -12.30 -20.61
CA ARG A 130 -9.06 -13.70 -20.59
C ARG A 130 -8.15 -14.57 -19.72
N GLU A 131 -6.86 -14.31 -19.75
CA GLU A 131 -5.87 -15.02 -18.90
C GLU A 131 -6.09 -14.71 -17.42
N MET A 132 -6.28 -13.44 -17.07
CA MET A 132 -6.58 -13.03 -15.69
C MET A 132 -7.88 -13.64 -15.16
N GLU A 133 -8.92 -13.75 -15.99
CA GLU A 133 -10.18 -14.40 -15.63
C GLU A 133 -10.02 -15.91 -15.43
N ALA A 134 -9.14 -16.56 -16.20
CA ALA A 134 -8.89 -17.99 -16.11
C ALA A 134 -7.99 -18.40 -14.93
N GLU A 135 -7.08 -17.53 -14.50
CA GLU A 135 -6.11 -17.79 -13.42
C GLU A 135 -6.67 -17.59 -12.00
N ASP A 136 -7.98 -17.46 -11.84
CA ASP A 136 -8.66 -17.32 -10.54
C ASP A 136 -8.04 -16.18 -9.70
N MET A 137 -7.72 -15.08 -10.35
CA MET A 137 -7.20 -13.84 -9.76
C MET A 137 -5.82 -13.93 -9.06
N ALA A 138 -5.10 -15.03 -9.22
CA ALA A 138 -3.79 -15.25 -8.56
C ALA A 138 -2.61 -14.52 -9.24
N GLY A 139 -2.84 -13.80 -10.34
CA GLY A 139 -1.76 -13.32 -11.19
C GLY A 139 -1.44 -11.83 -11.07
N ALA A 140 -0.66 -11.41 -10.07
CA ALA A 140 -0.03 -10.08 -10.06
C ALA A 140 0.72 -9.73 -11.37
N ASN A 141 1.08 -10.74 -12.17
CA ASN A 141 1.71 -10.58 -13.48
C ASN A 141 0.71 -10.16 -14.56
N GLY A 142 -0.51 -10.69 -14.55
CA GLY A 142 -1.57 -10.32 -15.50
C GLY A 142 -2.00 -8.87 -15.31
N ASP A 143 -2.25 -8.45 -14.07
CA ASP A 143 -2.62 -7.09 -13.72
C ASP A 143 -1.54 -6.07 -14.17
N ARG A 144 -0.27 -6.36 -13.87
CA ARG A 144 0.85 -5.52 -14.33
C ARG A 144 0.89 -5.42 -15.86
N ARG A 145 0.74 -6.54 -16.57
CA ARG A 145 0.77 -6.55 -18.04
C ARG A 145 -0.39 -5.76 -18.63
N PHE A 146 -1.59 -5.91 -18.09
CA PHE A 146 -2.77 -5.15 -18.50
C PHE A 146 -2.51 -3.63 -18.44
N HIS A 147 -2.00 -3.12 -17.33
CA HIS A 147 -1.71 -1.70 -17.17
C HIS A 147 -0.56 -1.21 -18.06
N LEU A 148 0.43 -2.05 -18.34
CA LEU A 148 1.51 -1.71 -19.27
C LEU A 148 1.03 -1.62 -20.72
N LEU A 149 0.17 -2.54 -21.18
CA LEU A 149 -0.43 -2.47 -22.52
C LEU A 149 -1.26 -1.20 -22.71
N ILE A 150 -2.03 -0.79 -21.70
CA ILE A 150 -2.74 0.49 -21.72
C ILE A 150 -1.75 1.66 -21.82
N ALA A 151 -0.65 1.64 -21.06
CA ALA A 151 0.36 2.68 -21.14
C ALA A 151 1.04 2.72 -22.51
N GLU A 152 1.34 1.56 -23.13
CA GLU A 152 1.91 1.43 -24.48
C GLU A 152 0.97 2.03 -25.54
N ALA A 153 -0.34 1.78 -25.43
CA ALA A 153 -1.34 2.32 -26.33
C ALA A 153 -1.44 3.86 -26.33
N THR A 154 -0.92 4.52 -25.29
CA THR A 154 -0.80 5.99 -25.29
C THR A 154 0.17 6.52 -26.36
N GLY A 155 1.07 5.67 -26.88
CA GLY A 155 2.15 6.06 -27.78
C GLY A 155 3.25 6.91 -27.09
N ASN A 156 3.22 7.04 -25.75
CA ASN A 156 4.15 7.87 -24.99
C ASN A 156 5.06 7.00 -24.10
N ARG A 157 6.32 6.86 -24.50
CA ARG A 157 7.33 6.06 -23.77
C ARG A 157 7.55 6.52 -22.33
N ALA A 158 7.34 7.79 -22.01
CA ALA A 158 7.47 8.29 -20.66
C ALA A 158 6.35 7.76 -19.76
N MET A 159 5.11 7.64 -20.29
CA MET A 159 3.98 7.05 -19.56
C MET A 159 4.24 5.57 -19.24
N VAL A 160 4.78 4.81 -20.20
CA VAL A 160 5.21 3.41 -19.98
C VAL A 160 6.25 3.32 -18.86
N ALA A 161 7.31 4.12 -18.95
CA ALA A 161 8.38 4.12 -17.95
C ALA A 161 7.89 4.50 -16.54
N MET A 162 6.96 5.45 -16.43
CA MET A 162 6.36 5.84 -15.15
C MET A 162 5.48 4.73 -14.58
N THR A 163 4.68 4.05 -15.42
CA THR A 163 3.88 2.90 -15.02
C THR A 163 4.79 1.77 -14.51
N GLU A 164 5.83 1.42 -15.24
CA GLU A 164 6.82 0.42 -14.80
C GLU A 164 7.48 0.79 -13.47
N TYR A 165 7.87 2.04 -13.31
CA TYR A 165 8.49 2.52 -12.08
C TYR A 165 7.56 2.33 -10.87
N LEU A 166 6.29 2.74 -10.95
CA LEU A 166 5.34 2.59 -9.85
C LEU A 166 5.10 1.12 -9.51
N TRP A 167 4.93 0.26 -10.51
CA TRP A 167 4.79 -1.18 -10.31
C TRP A 167 6.01 -1.80 -9.63
N ASN A 168 7.21 -1.43 -10.06
CA ASN A 168 8.45 -1.91 -9.44
C ASN A 168 8.58 -1.46 -7.98
N GLN A 169 8.21 -0.20 -7.67
CA GLN A 169 8.21 0.29 -6.29
C GLN A 169 7.28 -0.54 -5.40
N MET A 170 6.09 -0.90 -5.89
CA MET A 170 5.13 -1.72 -5.16
C MET A 170 5.68 -3.13 -4.90
N GLN A 171 6.20 -3.80 -5.92
CA GLN A 171 6.74 -5.17 -5.78
C GLN A 171 7.90 -5.27 -4.79
N HIS A 172 8.74 -4.23 -4.68
CA HIS A 172 9.89 -4.21 -3.77
C HIS A 172 9.53 -3.72 -2.36
N SER A 173 8.33 -3.18 -2.13
CA SER A 173 7.91 -2.67 -0.83
C SER A 173 7.48 -3.80 0.12
N PRO A 174 8.15 -3.99 1.27
CA PRO A 174 7.69 -4.93 2.29
C PRO A 174 6.28 -4.61 2.81
N MET A 175 5.96 -3.32 2.92
CA MET A 175 4.64 -2.85 3.34
C MET A 175 3.57 -3.21 2.31
N TRP A 176 3.87 -3.08 1.01
CA TRP A 176 2.95 -3.48 -0.06
C TRP A 176 2.68 -4.99 -0.03
N ARG A 177 3.72 -5.81 0.05
CA ARG A 177 3.56 -7.28 0.13
C ARG A 177 2.67 -7.68 1.31
N ARG A 178 2.87 -7.07 2.47
CA ARG A 178 2.04 -7.36 3.65
C ARG A 178 0.60 -6.92 3.48
N LEU A 179 0.36 -5.79 2.80
CA LEU A 179 -0.98 -5.32 2.46
C LEU A 179 -1.70 -6.29 1.52
N GLN A 180 -1.00 -6.77 0.48
CA GLN A 180 -1.54 -7.77 -0.46
C GLN A 180 -1.91 -9.09 0.25
N GLU A 181 -1.02 -9.64 1.06
CA GLU A 181 -1.29 -10.86 1.83
C GLU A 181 -2.58 -10.76 2.65
N LYS A 182 -2.82 -9.60 3.24
CA LYS A 182 -4.04 -9.34 4.03
C LYS A 182 -5.29 -9.18 3.18
N ALA A 183 -5.20 -8.44 2.08
CA ALA A 183 -6.29 -8.29 1.14
C ALA A 183 -6.72 -9.64 0.59
N TRP A 184 -5.76 -10.48 0.25
CA TRP A 184 -5.98 -11.83 -0.23
C TRP A 184 -6.66 -12.73 0.81
N SER A 185 -6.17 -12.71 2.04
CA SER A 185 -6.78 -13.46 3.15
C SER A 185 -8.20 -12.99 3.49
N ALA A 186 -8.55 -11.75 3.13
CA ALA A 186 -9.89 -11.18 3.29
C ALA A 186 -10.82 -11.42 2.09
N GLY A 187 -10.35 -12.12 1.03
CA GLY A 187 -11.10 -12.32 -0.21
C GLY A 187 -11.30 -11.04 -1.03
N MET A 188 -10.43 -10.04 -0.82
CA MET A 188 -10.45 -8.76 -1.54
C MET A 188 -9.50 -8.84 -2.73
N SER A 189 -9.98 -8.48 -3.92
CA SER A 189 -9.11 -8.31 -5.09
C SER A 189 -8.25 -7.04 -4.97
N GLU A 190 -7.13 -6.98 -5.69
CA GLU A 190 -6.30 -5.75 -5.77
C GLU A 190 -7.12 -4.53 -6.22
N THR A 191 -8.08 -4.74 -7.11
CA THR A 191 -9.05 -3.73 -7.54
C THR A 191 -9.83 -3.14 -6.37
N CYS A 192 -10.20 -3.96 -5.36
CA CYS A 192 -10.84 -3.47 -4.14
C CYS A 192 -9.92 -2.57 -3.30
N LEU A 193 -8.60 -2.81 -3.30
CA LEU A 193 -7.64 -1.93 -2.60
C LEU A 193 -7.59 -0.54 -3.22
N LEU A 194 -7.72 -0.44 -4.54
CA LEU A 194 -7.77 0.83 -5.26
C LEU A 194 -9.10 1.59 -5.00
N TYR A 195 -10.23 0.87 -4.91
CA TYR A 195 -11.55 1.47 -4.72
C TYR A 195 -11.96 1.69 -3.26
N THR A 196 -11.33 1.02 -2.29
CA THR A 196 -11.59 1.24 -0.85
C THR A 196 -10.73 2.33 -0.23
N SER A 197 -9.86 2.96 -0.99
CA SER A 197 -9.27 4.24 -0.60
C SER A 197 -10.40 5.26 -0.49
N PRO A 198 -10.61 5.93 0.66
CA PRO A 198 -11.68 6.91 0.78
C PRO A 198 -11.47 7.99 -0.28
N SER A 199 -12.55 8.28 -1.02
CA SER A 199 -12.61 9.47 -1.85
C SER A 199 -12.14 10.67 -1.03
N PRO A 200 -11.36 11.62 -1.59
CA PRO A 200 -10.95 12.84 -0.88
C PRO A 200 -12.11 13.73 -0.41
N ARG A 201 -13.35 13.25 -0.46
CA ARG A 201 -14.60 13.99 -0.15
C ARG A 201 -15.41 13.42 1.02
N ASP A 202 -14.87 12.45 1.80
CA ASP A 202 -15.54 11.97 3.02
C ASP A 202 -14.77 12.34 4.28
#